data_01cd01cd22a7a05007fa4a62f3764224
#
_entry.id   01cd01cd22a7a05007fa4a62f3764224
#
_cell.length_a   1.000
_cell.length_b   1.000
_cell.length_c   1.000
_cell.angle_alpha   90.00
_cell.angle_beta   90.00
_cell.angle_gamma   90.00
#
_symmetry.space_group_name_H-M   'P 1'
#
loop_
_entity.id
_entity.type
_entity.pdbx_description
1 polymer ?
#
loop_
_entity_poly.entity_id
_entity_poly.type
_entity_poly.pdbx_seq_one_letter_code
_entity_poly.pdbx_strand_id
1 'polypeptide(L)'
;MDKALLSKIEHHVTEQLKTAVEDIIASVMEDVLEVSDYDTHYDVAYDALDTYGGDVEELAENVAQNVLEGFADHLQQVQTVVFNRYAEEVLPYIQAAHEQDGLVDGPARRESWCNFIDSLNKNGEISDYEAHRIDGDVESL
;
A
#
# COMPACT_ATOMS: atom_id res chain seq x y z
N MET A 1 13.35 -1.04 1.80
CA MET A 1 12.15 -1.73 1.26
C MET A 1 11.77 -2.88 2.19
N ASP A 2 10.53 -2.96 2.58
CA ASP A 2 10.02 -3.97 3.52
C ASP A 2 9.84 -5.32 2.78
N LYS A 3 10.81 -6.20 2.93
CA LYS A 3 10.81 -7.52 2.27
C LYS A 3 9.59 -8.38 2.66
N ALA A 4 9.07 -8.21 3.88
CA ALA A 4 7.91 -8.97 4.32
C ALA A 4 6.63 -8.49 3.64
N LEU A 5 6.51 -7.20 3.36
CA LEU A 5 5.39 -6.65 2.61
C LEU A 5 5.46 -7.06 1.13
N LEU A 6 6.65 -6.98 0.52
CA LEU A 6 6.86 -7.44 -0.86
C LEU A 6 6.41 -8.89 -1.02
N SER A 7 6.92 -9.79 -0.18
CA SER A 7 6.55 -11.22 -0.25
C SER A 7 5.04 -11.48 -0.06
N LYS A 8 4.35 -10.68 0.76
CA LYS A 8 2.88 -10.81 0.91
C LYS A 8 2.14 -10.36 -0.36
N ILE A 9 2.60 -9.27 -1.00
CA ILE A 9 2.01 -8.77 -2.24
C ILE A 9 2.26 -9.77 -3.37
N GLU A 10 3.49 -10.27 -3.54
CA GLU A 10 3.84 -11.30 -4.51
C GLU A 10 2.95 -12.54 -4.37
N HIS A 11 2.85 -13.08 -3.16
CA HIS A 11 1.99 -14.24 -2.90
C HIS A 11 0.53 -13.97 -3.25
N HIS A 12 -0.02 -12.83 -2.83
CA HIS A 12 -1.42 -12.48 -3.12
C HIS A 12 -1.66 -12.31 -4.62
N VAL A 13 -0.76 -11.62 -5.34
CA VAL A 13 -0.88 -11.44 -6.80
C VAL A 13 -0.78 -12.77 -7.52
N THR A 14 0.16 -13.64 -7.11
CA THR A 14 0.30 -14.99 -7.69
C THR A 14 -1.00 -15.80 -7.56
N GLU A 15 -1.60 -15.84 -6.36
CA GLU A 15 -2.86 -16.55 -6.13
C GLU A 15 -4.02 -15.97 -6.96
N GLN A 16 -4.11 -14.64 -7.08
CA GLN A 16 -5.14 -14.01 -7.91
C GLN A 16 -4.95 -14.31 -9.40
N LEU A 17 -3.71 -14.32 -9.89
CA LEU A 17 -3.42 -14.65 -11.29
C LEU A 17 -3.74 -16.13 -11.59
N LYS A 18 -3.41 -17.05 -10.69
CA LYS A 18 -3.76 -18.47 -10.83
C LYS A 18 -5.27 -18.65 -10.93
N THR A 19 -6.03 -18.08 -10.00
CA THR A 19 -7.50 -18.14 -10.02
C THR A 19 -8.09 -17.55 -11.32
N ALA A 20 -7.55 -16.41 -11.78
CA ALA A 20 -8.02 -15.80 -13.03
C ALA A 20 -7.74 -16.67 -14.26
N VAL A 21 -6.61 -17.39 -14.30
CA VAL A 21 -6.29 -18.34 -15.38
C VAL A 21 -7.22 -19.53 -15.34
N GLU A 22 -7.49 -20.09 -14.15
CA GLU A 22 -8.44 -21.19 -13.97
C GLU A 22 -9.85 -20.82 -14.45
N ASP A 23 -10.35 -19.64 -14.06
CA ASP A 23 -11.67 -19.12 -14.47
C ASP A 23 -11.75 -18.90 -15.99
N ILE A 24 -10.70 -18.35 -16.61
CA ILE A 24 -10.65 -18.14 -18.06
C ILE A 24 -10.68 -19.48 -18.79
N ILE A 25 -9.89 -20.47 -18.36
CA ILE A 25 -9.83 -21.80 -18.97
C ILE A 25 -11.19 -22.48 -18.83
N ALA A 26 -11.80 -22.47 -17.64
CA ALA A 26 -13.12 -23.03 -17.41
C ALA A 26 -14.16 -22.41 -18.36
N SER A 27 -14.21 -21.09 -18.48
CA SER A 27 -15.12 -20.37 -19.39
C SER A 27 -14.90 -20.77 -20.85
N VAL A 28 -13.65 -20.84 -21.31
CA VAL A 28 -13.34 -21.27 -22.68
C VAL A 28 -13.75 -22.73 -22.93
N MET A 29 -13.50 -23.60 -21.98
CA MET A 29 -13.88 -25.03 -22.09
C MET A 29 -15.41 -25.19 -22.16
N GLU A 30 -16.16 -24.49 -21.34
CA GLU A 30 -17.61 -24.56 -21.32
C GLU A 30 -18.24 -23.83 -22.52
N ASP A 31 -17.85 -22.57 -22.76
CA ASP A 31 -18.55 -21.70 -23.71
C ASP A 31 -18.13 -21.94 -25.17
N VAL A 32 -16.90 -22.39 -25.40
CA VAL A 32 -16.33 -22.52 -26.76
C VAL A 32 -16.19 -24.00 -27.16
N LEU A 33 -15.78 -24.85 -26.23
CA LEU A 33 -15.50 -26.27 -26.53
C LEU A 33 -16.64 -27.20 -26.07
N GLU A 34 -17.66 -26.66 -25.41
CA GLU A 34 -18.80 -27.40 -24.88
C GLU A 34 -18.42 -28.57 -23.94
N VAL A 35 -17.29 -28.44 -23.27
CA VAL A 35 -16.81 -29.41 -22.27
C VAL A 35 -17.26 -28.94 -20.89
N SER A 36 -18.09 -29.72 -20.23
CA SER A 36 -18.66 -29.40 -18.90
C SER A 36 -18.08 -30.27 -17.77
N ASP A 37 -17.03 -31.05 -18.04
CA ASP A 37 -16.42 -31.92 -17.06
C ASP A 37 -15.38 -31.12 -16.22
N TYR A 38 -15.65 -30.96 -14.93
CA TYR A 38 -14.80 -30.19 -14.02
C TYR A 38 -13.39 -30.76 -13.89
N ASP A 39 -13.25 -32.10 -13.87
CA ASP A 39 -11.92 -32.71 -13.74
C ASP A 39 -11.06 -32.41 -14.97
N THR A 40 -11.66 -32.36 -16.17
CA THR A 40 -10.97 -31.97 -17.42
C THR A 40 -10.58 -30.50 -17.40
N HIS A 41 -11.45 -29.60 -16.88
CA HIS A 41 -11.11 -28.16 -16.72
C HIS A 41 -9.92 -27.98 -15.78
N TYR A 42 -9.93 -28.69 -14.65
CA TYR A 42 -8.86 -28.60 -13.66
C TYR A 42 -7.53 -29.11 -14.23
N ASP A 43 -7.51 -30.26 -14.93
CA ASP A 43 -6.33 -30.81 -15.53
C ASP A 43 -5.73 -29.86 -16.59
N VAL A 44 -6.55 -29.27 -17.45
CA VAL A 44 -6.11 -28.31 -18.47
C VAL A 44 -5.57 -27.02 -17.81
N ALA A 45 -6.22 -26.52 -16.77
CA ALA A 45 -5.77 -25.35 -16.04
C ALA A 45 -4.43 -25.62 -15.33
N TYR A 46 -4.31 -26.79 -14.70
CA TYR A 46 -3.09 -27.20 -14.02
C TYR A 46 -1.91 -27.36 -14.99
N ASP A 47 -2.11 -28.02 -16.12
CA ASP A 47 -1.08 -28.18 -17.17
C ASP A 47 -0.67 -26.81 -17.76
N ALA A 48 -1.63 -25.90 -17.96
CA ALA A 48 -1.35 -24.54 -18.42
C ALA A 48 -0.50 -23.77 -17.41
N LEU A 49 -0.86 -23.82 -16.12
CA LEU A 49 -0.12 -23.17 -15.05
C LEU A 49 1.27 -23.76 -14.85
N ASP A 50 1.42 -25.08 -14.96
CA ASP A 50 2.72 -25.75 -14.86
C ASP A 50 3.63 -25.36 -16.04
N THR A 51 3.06 -25.25 -17.26
CA THR A 51 3.79 -24.86 -18.46
C THR A 51 4.26 -23.40 -18.42
N TYR A 52 3.43 -22.50 -17.88
CA TYR A 52 3.67 -21.06 -17.82
C TYR A 52 3.94 -20.55 -16.40
N GLY A 53 4.11 -21.45 -15.43
CA GLY A 53 4.24 -21.08 -14.02
C GLY A 53 5.38 -20.11 -13.74
N GLY A 54 6.52 -20.25 -14.42
CA GLY A 54 7.62 -19.32 -14.33
C GLY A 54 7.25 -17.90 -14.80
N ASP A 55 6.50 -17.81 -15.88
CA ASP A 55 6.05 -16.52 -16.44
C ASP A 55 5.01 -15.86 -15.52
N VAL A 56 4.14 -16.64 -14.88
CA VAL A 56 3.15 -16.13 -13.91
C VAL A 56 3.83 -15.62 -12.63
N GLU A 57 4.83 -16.34 -12.14
CA GLU A 57 5.61 -15.91 -10.96
C GLU A 57 6.42 -14.65 -11.26
N GLU A 58 7.07 -14.54 -12.42
CA GLU A 58 7.78 -13.34 -12.86
C GLU A 58 6.82 -12.16 -13.03
N LEU A 59 5.64 -12.39 -13.61
CA LEU A 59 4.61 -11.36 -13.72
C LEU A 59 4.12 -10.88 -12.35
N ALA A 60 3.88 -11.82 -11.42
CA ALA A 60 3.46 -11.49 -10.07
C ALA A 60 4.52 -10.68 -9.32
N GLU A 61 5.80 -11.03 -9.46
CA GLU A 61 6.93 -10.28 -8.89
C GLU A 61 6.97 -8.84 -9.45
N ASN A 62 6.87 -8.70 -10.76
CA ASN A 62 6.86 -7.38 -11.42
C ASN A 62 5.67 -6.52 -10.98
N VAL A 63 4.47 -7.11 -10.89
CA VAL A 63 3.26 -6.40 -10.41
C VAL A 63 3.43 -5.99 -8.95
N ALA A 64 3.92 -6.89 -8.10
CA ALA A 64 4.15 -6.60 -6.68
C ALA A 64 5.19 -5.47 -6.48
N GLN A 65 6.26 -5.49 -7.27
CA GLN A 65 7.29 -4.45 -7.26
C GLN A 65 6.70 -3.08 -7.66
N ASN A 66 5.94 -3.02 -8.76
CA ASN A 66 5.30 -1.80 -9.23
C ASN A 66 4.28 -1.25 -8.21
N VAL A 67 3.52 -2.12 -7.56
CA VAL A 67 2.58 -1.73 -6.49
C VAL A 67 3.34 -1.11 -5.31
N LEU A 68 4.46 -1.70 -4.90
CA LEU A 68 5.27 -1.16 -3.81
C LEU A 68 5.90 0.20 -4.15
N GLU A 69 6.42 0.36 -5.37
CA GLU A 69 7.00 1.63 -5.82
C GLU A 69 5.92 2.72 -5.89
N GLY A 70 4.78 2.43 -6.51
CA GLY A 70 3.65 3.36 -6.56
C GLY A 70 3.12 3.72 -5.17
N PHE A 71 3.13 2.76 -4.24
CA PHE A 71 2.73 3.01 -2.87
C PHE A 71 3.75 3.86 -2.09
N ALA A 72 5.05 3.67 -2.33
CA ALA A 72 6.09 4.50 -1.74
C ALA A 72 5.99 5.97 -2.20
N ASP A 73 5.75 6.18 -3.49
CA ASP A 73 5.51 7.51 -4.06
C ASP A 73 4.25 8.16 -3.47
N HIS A 74 3.17 7.39 -3.34
CA HIS A 74 1.95 7.85 -2.69
C HIS A 74 2.18 8.27 -1.25
N LEU A 75 2.87 7.45 -0.45
CA LEU A 75 3.21 7.80 0.94
C LEU A 75 4.01 9.10 1.03
N GLN A 76 4.98 9.30 0.15
CA GLN A 76 5.78 10.53 0.12
C GLN A 76 4.93 11.75 -0.21
N GLN A 77 3.97 11.61 -1.13
CA GLN A 77 3.02 12.69 -1.45
C GLN A 77 2.13 13.02 -0.26
N VAL A 78 1.51 12.00 0.37
CA VAL A 78 0.66 12.17 1.55
C VAL A 78 1.45 12.81 2.69
N GLN A 79 2.67 12.33 2.97
CA GLN A 79 3.55 12.91 3.98
C GLN A 79 3.83 14.39 3.72
N THR A 80 4.12 14.75 2.47
CA THR A 80 4.38 16.14 2.09
C THR A 80 3.15 17.03 2.34
N VAL A 81 1.97 16.56 1.93
CA VAL A 81 0.71 17.30 2.12
C VAL A 81 0.40 17.47 3.61
N VAL A 82 0.51 16.40 4.38
CA VAL A 82 0.24 16.40 5.82
C VAL A 82 1.22 17.30 6.57
N PHE A 83 2.49 17.26 6.19
CA PHE A 83 3.53 18.09 6.81
C PHE A 83 3.32 19.59 6.55
N ASN A 84 3.01 19.97 5.31
CA ASN A 84 2.70 21.34 4.96
C ASN A 84 1.45 21.84 5.69
N ARG A 85 0.42 21.03 5.76
CA ARG A 85 -0.82 21.34 6.48
C ARG A 85 -0.58 21.53 7.98
N TYR A 86 0.23 20.68 8.60
CA TYR A 86 0.65 20.86 9.99
C TYR A 86 1.40 22.19 10.19
N ALA A 87 2.35 22.50 9.31
CA ALA A 87 3.12 23.72 9.37
C ALA A 87 2.26 25.00 9.26
N GLU A 88 1.17 24.91 8.47
CA GLU A 88 0.26 26.05 8.26
C GLU A 88 -0.82 26.15 9.34
N GLU A 89 -1.42 25.02 9.74
CA GLU A 89 -2.63 25.01 10.57
C GLU A 89 -2.33 24.85 12.08
N VAL A 90 -1.27 24.11 12.45
CA VAL A 90 -1.00 23.73 13.85
C VAL A 90 0.23 24.41 14.44
N LEU A 91 1.33 24.38 13.70
CA LEU A 91 2.62 24.87 14.19
C LEU A 91 2.57 26.33 14.72
N PRO A 92 1.88 27.30 14.08
CA PRO A 92 1.82 28.66 14.59
C PRO A 92 1.23 28.77 16.01
N TYR A 93 0.29 27.89 16.35
CA TYR A 93 -0.31 27.86 17.70
C TYR A 93 0.67 27.29 18.73
N ILE A 94 1.45 26.28 18.34
CA ILE A 94 2.48 25.68 19.20
C ILE A 94 3.60 26.70 19.46
N GLN A 95 4.06 27.38 18.42
CA GLN A 95 5.06 28.44 18.54
C GLN A 95 4.59 29.56 19.48
N ALA A 96 3.38 30.03 19.31
CA ALA A 96 2.83 31.09 20.15
C ALA A 96 2.66 30.68 21.62
N ALA A 97 2.34 29.41 21.88
CA ALA A 97 2.06 28.91 23.22
C ALA A 97 3.32 28.45 23.97
N HIS A 98 4.29 27.86 23.29
CA HIS A 98 5.42 27.12 23.89
C HIS A 98 6.80 27.65 23.51
N GLU A 99 6.94 28.40 22.43
CA GLU A 99 8.25 28.85 21.92
C GLU A 99 8.49 30.34 22.15
N GLN A 100 8.48 30.73 23.41
CA GLN A 100 8.82 32.09 23.80
C GLN A 100 10.34 32.30 23.65
N ASP A 101 10.74 33.50 23.26
CA ASP A 101 12.14 33.91 23.07
C ASP A 101 12.90 33.18 21.93
N GLY A 102 12.16 32.54 20.98
CA GLY A 102 12.76 31.88 19.82
C GLY A 102 13.42 30.54 20.13
N LEU A 103 13.11 29.94 21.27
CA LEU A 103 13.53 28.58 21.61
C LEU A 103 12.49 27.56 21.14
N VAL A 104 12.92 26.62 20.30
CA VAL A 104 12.06 25.54 19.80
C VAL A 104 11.72 24.58 20.94
N ASP A 105 10.43 24.35 21.17
CA ASP A 105 9.96 23.31 22.09
C ASP A 105 9.71 22.00 21.31
N GLY A 106 10.80 21.22 21.09
CA GLY A 106 10.73 19.93 20.39
C GLY A 106 9.71 18.94 20.96
N PRO A 107 9.61 18.74 22.30
CA PRO A 107 8.56 17.93 22.89
C PRO A 107 7.13 18.38 22.54
N ALA A 108 6.85 19.68 22.64
CA ALA A 108 5.51 20.21 22.31
C ALA A 108 5.18 20.04 20.81
N ARG A 109 6.17 20.25 19.93
CA ARG A 109 6.00 19.99 18.48
C ARG A 109 5.71 18.53 18.19
N ARG A 110 6.46 17.59 18.77
CA ARG A 110 6.24 16.15 18.56
C ARG A 110 4.87 15.71 19.08
N GLU A 111 4.48 16.13 20.27
CA GLU A 111 3.17 15.80 20.82
C GLU A 111 2.02 16.32 19.93
N SER A 112 2.12 17.58 19.51
CA SER A 112 1.10 18.17 18.62
C SER A 112 1.07 17.50 17.24
N TRP A 113 2.22 17.09 16.70
CA TRP A 113 2.30 16.30 15.46
C TRP A 113 1.58 14.96 15.60
N CYS A 114 1.88 14.20 16.64
CA CYS A 114 1.20 12.92 16.90
C CYS A 114 -0.32 13.09 17.03
N ASN A 115 -0.77 14.11 17.75
CA ASN A 115 -2.18 14.42 17.89
C ASN A 115 -2.83 14.83 16.57
N PHE A 116 -2.11 15.56 15.71
CA PHE A 116 -2.58 15.94 14.39
C PHE A 116 -2.74 14.72 13.48
N ILE A 117 -1.74 13.84 13.39
CA ILE A 117 -1.80 12.58 12.64
C ILE A 117 -2.97 11.71 13.14
N ASP A 118 -3.11 11.55 14.45
CA ASP A 118 -4.21 10.77 15.05
C ASP A 118 -5.59 11.37 14.70
N SER A 119 -5.70 12.70 14.64
CA SER A 119 -6.94 13.36 14.24
C SER A 119 -7.28 13.14 12.76
N LEU A 120 -6.31 13.21 11.86
CA LEU A 120 -6.50 12.95 10.44
C LEU A 120 -6.93 11.49 10.21
N ASN A 121 -6.32 10.56 10.91
CA ASN A 121 -6.69 9.16 10.85
C ASN A 121 -8.11 8.90 11.36
N LYS A 122 -8.47 9.43 12.52
CA LYS A 122 -9.83 9.32 13.08
C LYS A 122 -10.93 9.93 12.19
N ASN A 123 -10.57 10.97 11.45
CA ASN A 123 -11.48 11.61 10.49
C ASN A 123 -11.55 10.86 9.14
N GLY A 124 -10.75 9.82 8.94
CA GLY A 124 -10.67 9.06 7.69
C GLY A 124 -9.97 9.80 6.56
N GLU A 125 -9.18 10.85 6.87
CA GLU A 125 -8.41 11.62 5.89
C GLU A 125 -7.13 10.89 5.49
N ILE A 126 -6.57 10.07 6.38
CA ILE A 126 -5.48 9.15 6.14
C ILE A 126 -5.81 7.76 6.71
N SER A 127 -5.30 6.72 6.11
CA SER A 127 -5.49 5.33 6.58
C SER A 127 -4.63 5.01 7.80
N ASP A 128 -4.98 3.93 8.52
CA ASP A 128 -4.16 3.42 9.64
C ASP A 128 -2.73 3.11 9.21
N TYR A 129 -2.56 2.62 7.99
CA TYR A 129 -1.27 2.28 7.44
C TYR A 129 -0.42 3.52 7.17
N GLU A 130 -1.01 4.58 6.61
CA GLU A 130 -0.36 5.87 6.40
C GLU A 130 0.01 6.54 7.72
N ALA A 131 -0.92 6.57 8.67
CA ALA A 131 -0.71 7.17 9.99
C ALA A 131 0.52 6.58 10.72
N HIS A 132 0.77 5.27 10.58
CA HIS A 132 1.91 4.60 11.18
C HIS A 132 3.24 4.81 10.44
N ARG A 133 3.23 5.36 9.23
CA ARG A 133 4.41 5.50 8.37
C ARG A 133 4.76 6.93 8.00
N ILE A 134 3.84 7.85 8.21
CA ILE A 134 4.11 9.27 8.06
C ILE A 134 5.00 9.70 9.22
N ASP A 135 6.25 9.98 8.90
CA ASP A 135 7.22 10.56 9.83
C ASP A 135 7.47 12.02 9.45
N GLY A 136 7.70 12.87 10.41
CA GLY A 136 7.95 14.28 10.17
C GLY A 136 9.01 14.83 11.13
N ASP A 137 10.09 15.37 10.58
CA ASP A 137 11.04 16.16 11.36
C ASP A 137 10.45 17.55 11.66
N VAL A 138 9.44 17.55 12.54
CA VAL A 138 8.73 18.79 12.93
C VAL A 138 9.59 19.72 13.81
N GLU A 139 10.73 19.24 14.28
CA GLU A 139 11.67 20.05 15.03
C GLU A 139 12.48 20.99 14.12
N SER A 140 12.63 20.61 12.84
CA SER A 140 13.35 21.42 11.84
C SER A 140 12.49 22.53 11.22
N LEU A 141 11.18 22.58 11.49
CA LEU A 141 10.26 23.64 11.07
C LEU A 141 10.43 24.93 11.93
#